data_f7cf46c825fc2c946fb9df68b3897ac8
#
_entry.id   f7cf46c825fc2c946fb9df68b3897ac8
#
_cell.length_a   1.000
_cell.length_b   1.000
_cell.length_c   1.000
_cell.angle_alpha   90.00
_cell.angle_beta   90.00
_cell.angle_gamma   90.00
#
_symmetry.space_group_name_H-M   'P 1'
#
loop_
_entity.id
_entity.type
_entity.pdbx_description
1 polymer ?
#
loop_
_entity_poly.entity_id
_entity_poly.type
_entity_poly.pdbx_seq_one_letter_code
_entity_poly.pdbx_strand_id
1 'polypeptide(L)'
;LGLSYGMYAVFHLSELTFLNSFLGGIAILSCAFLIDFIVKKNKFQDQHSYSLLMFCVLCNVNQMIFKSPIEILGLLFILLALRRLLSLKSQIDVSKKLFDAGFWVFWAVLCNPTHWLLLLLILVAAVFYAGHHFKYFLLGFLGFACGLILHLATALVFEDTAPNYLNLLPNFDFKIDLRHDLPQLINLYVLIVLGIVLVIFMSSIYIPLKLNQQRNLSLLLILLILYTIYSLFSANFRPINFMFISLGLAFLTGNILQIKGLKLIYKELFLWLMIGLGIFQF
;
A
#
# COMPACT_ATOMS: atom_id res chain seq x y z
N LEU A 1 1.37 -12.59 -11.41
CA LEU A 1 0.16 -11.87 -11.00
C LEU A 1 -1.01 -12.11 -11.95
N GLY A 2 -0.90 -11.87 -13.25
CA GLY A 2 -1.96 -12.12 -14.23
C GLY A 2 -2.37 -13.60 -14.30
N LEU A 3 -1.41 -14.52 -14.26
CA LEU A 3 -1.68 -15.96 -14.27
C LEU A 3 -2.33 -16.41 -12.96
N SER A 4 -1.86 -15.96 -11.80
CA SER A 4 -2.43 -16.32 -10.50
C SER A 4 -3.85 -15.78 -10.34
N TYR A 5 -4.10 -14.54 -10.78
CA TYR A 5 -5.44 -13.98 -10.81
C TYR A 5 -6.36 -14.74 -11.77
N GLY A 6 -5.88 -15.07 -12.98
CA GLY A 6 -6.62 -15.85 -13.97
C GLY A 6 -6.98 -17.24 -13.44
N MET A 7 -6.03 -17.94 -12.81
CA MET A 7 -6.30 -19.23 -12.16
C MET A 7 -7.35 -19.09 -11.04
N TYR A 8 -7.19 -18.10 -10.16
CA TYR A 8 -8.17 -17.84 -9.11
C TYR A 8 -9.57 -17.57 -9.69
N ALA A 9 -9.69 -16.73 -10.72
CA ALA A 9 -10.95 -16.44 -11.37
C ALA A 9 -11.59 -17.69 -12.02
N VAL A 10 -10.80 -18.57 -12.60
CA VAL A 10 -11.29 -19.84 -13.20
C VAL A 10 -11.83 -20.79 -12.13
N PHE A 11 -11.15 -20.91 -10.98
CA PHE A 11 -11.58 -21.80 -9.90
C PHE A 11 -12.79 -21.27 -9.10
N HIS A 12 -13.03 -19.95 -9.10
CA HIS A 12 -14.09 -19.30 -8.32
C HIS A 12 -15.11 -18.55 -9.19
N LEU A 13 -15.30 -18.95 -10.45
CA LEU A 13 -16.21 -18.33 -11.40
C LEU A 13 -17.66 -18.23 -10.91
N SER A 14 -18.09 -19.08 -9.98
CA SER A 14 -19.42 -19.05 -9.37
C SER A 14 -19.66 -17.85 -8.45
N GLU A 15 -18.60 -17.22 -7.93
CA GLU A 15 -18.67 -16.11 -6.94
C GLU A 15 -18.42 -14.72 -7.56
N LEU A 16 -17.81 -14.67 -8.75
CA LEU A 16 -17.43 -13.42 -9.40
C LEU A 16 -18.12 -13.29 -10.77
N THR A 17 -18.76 -12.16 -11.01
CA THR A 17 -19.19 -11.84 -12.38
C THR A 17 -17.94 -11.64 -13.25
N PHE A 18 -17.99 -12.06 -14.51
CA PHE A 18 -16.89 -11.90 -15.48
C PHE A 18 -16.34 -10.46 -15.51
N LEU A 19 -17.24 -9.48 -15.45
CA LEU A 19 -16.89 -8.07 -15.44
C LEU A 19 -16.01 -7.68 -14.23
N ASN A 20 -16.37 -8.15 -13.02
CA ASN A 20 -15.61 -7.87 -11.81
C ASN A 20 -14.22 -8.49 -11.86
N SER A 21 -14.11 -9.72 -12.39
CA SER A 21 -12.83 -10.40 -12.57
C SER A 21 -11.93 -9.65 -13.56
N PHE A 22 -12.51 -9.18 -14.66
CA PHE A 22 -11.79 -8.44 -15.69
C PHE A 22 -11.28 -7.08 -15.16
N LEU A 23 -12.14 -6.32 -14.48
CA LEU A 23 -11.77 -5.04 -13.86
C LEU A 23 -10.70 -5.21 -12.78
N GLY A 24 -10.83 -6.22 -11.93
CA GLY A 24 -9.82 -6.55 -10.92
C GLY A 24 -8.46 -6.89 -11.55
N GLY A 25 -8.45 -7.66 -12.64
CA GLY A 25 -7.24 -7.99 -13.40
C GLY A 25 -6.53 -6.75 -13.96
N ILE A 26 -7.29 -5.84 -14.57
CA ILE A 26 -6.74 -4.57 -15.07
C ILE A 26 -6.18 -3.73 -13.91
N ALA A 27 -6.90 -3.64 -12.80
CA ALA A 27 -6.46 -2.87 -11.64
C ALA A 27 -5.15 -3.42 -11.04
N ILE A 28 -5.01 -4.75 -10.90
CA ILE A 28 -3.76 -5.38 -10.42
C ILE A 28 -2.59 -5.11 -11.36
N LEU A 29 -2.79 -5.26 -12.67
CA LEU A 29 -1.76 -4.94 -13.66
C LEU A 29 -1.34 -3.47 -13.57
N SER A 30 -2.31 -2.56 -13.43
CA SER A 30 -2.04 -1.13 -13.23
C SER A 30 -1.23 -0.87 -11.97
N CYS A 31 -1.53 -1.55 -10.85
CA CYS A 31 -0.74 -1.49 -9.63
C CYS A 31 0.70 -1.95 -9.86
N ALA A 32 0.90 -3.06 -10.56
CA ALA A 32 2.23 -3.58 -10.88
C ALA A 32 3.06 -2.57 -11.72
N PHE A 33 2.46 -1.98 -12.75
CA PHE A 33 3.10 -0.92 -13.53
C PHE A 33 3.43 0.32 -12.70
N LEU A 34 2.53 0.74 -11.81
CA LEU A 34 2.78 1.89 -10.94
C LEU A 34 3.92 1.63 -9.95
N ILE A 35 4.02 0.43 -9.39
CA ILE A 35 5.12 0.05 -8.50
C ILE A 35 6.45 0.13 -9.25
N ASP A 36 6.56 -0.48 -10.42
CA ASP A 36 7.77 -0.43 -11.24
C ASP A 36 8.14 1.03 -11.61
N PHE A 37 7.15 1.83 -12.02
CA PHE A 37 7.34 3.24 -12.29
C PHE A 37 7.85 4.03 -11.07
N ILE A 38 7.26 3.82 -9.88
CA ILE A 38 7.65 4.49 -8.64
C ILE A 38 9.09 4.14 -8.28
N VAL A 39 9.44 2.85 -8.35
CA VAL A 39 10.78 2.35 -8.05
C VAL A 39 11.82 2.98 -8.95
N LYS A 40 11.62 2.93 -10.27
CA LYS A 40 12.54 3.48 -11.27
C LYS A 40 12.68 5.01 -11.13
N LYS A 41 11.57 5.73 -11.02
CA LYS A 41 11.58 7.19 -10.91
C LYS A 41 12.26 7.69 -9.63
N ASN A 42 12.12 6.95 -8.54
CA ASN A 42 12.72 7.32 -7.27
C ASN A 42 14.15 6.80 -7.09
N LYS A 43 14.65 6.01 -8.05
CA LYS A 43 15.98 5.38 -7.99
C LYS A 43 16.14 4.58 -6.68
N PHE A 44 15.09 3.85 -6.29
CA PHE A 44 15.18 2.95 -5.16
C PHE A 44 15.99 1.71 -5.53
N GLN A 45 15.99 1.34 -6.81
CA GLN A 45 16.68 0.17 -7.33
C GLN A 45 17.43 0.54 -8.62
N ASP A 46 18.65 0.01 -8.80
CA ASP A 46 19.51 0.40 -9.91
C ASP A 46 19.09 -0.27 -11.23
N GLN A 47 18.93 -1.60 -11.26
CA GLN A 47 18.71 -2.34 -12.51
C GLN A 47 17.58 -3.37 -12.46
N HIS A 48 17.15 -3.82 -11.27
CA HIS A 48 16.22 -4.94 -11.13
C HIS A 48 14.95 -4.50 -10.41
N SER A 49 13.78 -4.95 -10.89
CA SER A 49 12.48 -4.66 -10.26
C SER A 49 12.15 -5.65 -9.14
N TYR A 50 13.06 -5.81 -8.16
CA TYR A 50 12.82 -6.72 -7.02
C TYR A 50 11.57 -6.35 -6.22
N SER A 51 11.24 -5.05 -6.10
CA SER A 51 10.01 -4.63 -5.44
C SER A 51 8.76 -5.11 -6.15
N LEU A 52 8.78 -5.14 -7.50
CA LEU A 52 7.68 -5.69 -8.28
C LEU A 52 7.54 -7.19 -8.03
N LEU A 53 8.66 -7.94 -8.04
CA LEU A 53 8.66 -9.36 -7.78
C LEU A 53 8.12 -9.64 -6.37
N MET A 54 8.60 -8.92 -5.35
CA MET A 54 8.14 -9.08 -3.98
C MET A 54 6.64 -8.73 -3.83
N PHE A 55 6.18 -7.68 -4.51
CA PHE A 55 4.75 -7.38 -4.54
C PHE A 55 3.93 -8.54 -5.13
N CYS A 56 4.39 -9.12 -6.24
CA CYS A 56 3.71 -10.28 -6.85
C CYS A 56 3.66 -11.48 -5.90
N VAL A 57 4.75 -11.78 -5.21
CA VAL A 57 4.83 -12.89 -4.25
C VAL A 57 3.88 -12.62 -3.07
N LEU A 58 3.93 -11.43 -2.48
CA LEU A 58 3.09 -11.08 -1.33
C LEU A 58 1.59 -11.02 -1.69
N CYS A 59 1.25 -10.63 -2.92
CA CYS A 59 -0.13 -10.71 -3.41
C CYS A 59 -0.59 -12.17 -3.54
N ASN A 60 0.29 -13.10 -3.96
CA ASN A 60 -0.05 -14.52 -4.03
C ASN A 60 -0.22 -15.14 -2.64
N VAL A 61 0.56 -14.70 -1.65
CA VAL A 61 0.38 -15.09 -0.24
C VAL A 61 -1.01 -14.68 0.26
N ASN A 62 -1.57 -13.59 -0.24
CA ASN A 62 -2.86 -13.06 0.22
C ASN A 62 -3.95 -13.16 -0.86
N GLN A 63 -4.41 -14.37 -1.14
CA GLN A 63 -5.40 -14.64 -2.20
C GLN A 63 -6.75 -13.95 -2.00
N MET A 64 -7.11 -13.58 -0.77
CA MET A 64 -8.35 -12.86 -0.46
C MET A 64 -8.46 -11.50 -1.18
N ILE A 65 -7.34 -10.95 -1.65
CA ILE A 65 -7.28 -9.76 -2.51
C ILE A 65 -8.15 -9.93 -3.76
N PHE A 66 -8.12 -11.12 -4.35
CA PHE A 66 -8.79 -11.37 -5.62
C PHE A 66 -10.31 -11.45 -5.49
N LYS A 67 -10.84 -11.59 -4.26
CA LYS A 67 -12.29 -11.63 -3.99
C LYS A 67 -12.94 -10.24 -4.04
N SER A 68 -12.17 -9.16 -3.89
CA SER A 68 -12.72 -7.80 -3.78
C SER A 68 -12.05 -6.84 -4.76
N PRO A 69 -12.58 -6.65 -5.98
CA PRO A 69 -12.02 -5.72 -6.97
C PRO A 69 -12.00 -4.26 -6.48
N ILE A 70 -12.93 -3.86 -5.61
CA ILE A 70 -12.99 -2.51 -5.01
C ILE A 70 -11.73 -2.24 -4.17
N GLU A 71 -11.26 -3.24 -3.45
CA GLU A 71 -10.06 -3.10 -2.61
C GLU A 71 -8.78 -2.99 -3.46
N ILE A 72 -8.76 -3.66 -4.61
CA ILE A 72 -7.65 -3.53 -5.57
C ILE A 72 -7.62 -2.11 -6.14
N LEU A 73 -8.79 -1.52 -6.43
CA LEU A 73 -8.89 -0.11 -6.82
C LEU A 73 -8.39 0.81 -5.70
N GLY A 74 -8.74 0.51 -4.45
CA GLY A 74 -8.20 1.22 -3.28
C GLY A 74 -6.67 1.22 -3.26
N LEU A 75 -6.03 0.06 -3.52
CA LEU A 75 -4.58 -0.04 -3.63
C LEU A 75 -4.01 0.83 -4.75
N LEU A 76 -4.68 0.87 -5.90
CA LEU A 76 -4.27 1.71 -7.01
C LEU A 76 -4.27 3.20 -6.60
N PHE A 77 -5.31 3.66 -5.91
CA PHE A 77 -5.38 5.04 -5.41
C PHE A 77 -4.30 5.33 -4.36
N ILE A 78 -3.97 4.37 -3.49
CA ILE A 78 -2.85 4.48 -2.56
C ILE A 78 -1.53 4.67 -3.32
N LEU A 79 -1.29 3.87 -4.35
CA LEU A 79 -0.09 3.98 -5.18
C LEU A 79 0.01 5.33 -5.89
N LEU A 80 -1.12 5.87 -6.37
CA LEU A 80 -1.18 7.20 -6.97
C LEU A 80 -0.84 8.29 -5.94
N ALA A 81 -1.38 8.19 -4.72
CA ALA A 81 -1.04 9.08 -3.61
C ALA A 81 0.45 8.98 -3.26
N LEU A 82 0.98 7.76 -3.07
CA LEU A 82 2.40 7.52 -2.78
C LEU A 82 3.32 8.07 -3.88
N ARG A 83 2.96 7.88 -5.14
CA ARG A 83 3.71 8.46 -6.27
C ARG A 83 3.86 9.97 -6.11
N ARG A 84 2.80 10.68 -5.67
CA ARG A 84 2.85 12.13 -5.44
C ARG A 84 3.71 12.47 -4.24
N LEU A 85 3.55 11.78 -3.11
CA LEU A 85 4.32 12.01 -1.89
C LEU A 85 5.82 11.76 -2.11
N LEU A 86 6.20 10.64 -2.72
CA LEU A 86 7.59 10.33 -3.01
C LEU A 86 8.23 11.29 -4.03
N SER A 87 7.43 11.91 -4.90
CA SER A 87 7.90 12.92 -5.86
C SER A 87 8.17 14.29 -5.23
N LEU A 88 7.81 14.53 -3.96
CA LEU A 88 8.10 15.77 -3.23
C LEU A 88 9.60 16.05 -3.11
N LYS A 89 10.44 15.01 -3.20
CA LYS A 89 11.91 15.14 -3.19
C LYS A 89 12.46 16.12 -4.24
N SER A 90 11.73 16.36 -5.33
CA SER A 90 12.16 17.30 -6.38
C SER A 90 11.97 18.76 -6.00
N GLN A 91 11.24 19.06 -4.91
CA GLN A 91 10.88 20.42 -4.45
C GLN A 91 10.16 21.30 -5.50
N ILE A 92 9.73 20.72 -6.62
CA ILE A 92 9.00 21.41 -7.69
C ILE A 92 7.51 21.17 -7.46
N ASP A 93 6.69 22.22 -7.50
CA ASP A 93 5.23 22.18 -7.37
C ASP A 93 4.74 21.42 -6.13
N VAL A 94 5.40 21.62 -4.98
CA VAL A 94 5.09 20.93 -3.71
C VAL A 94 3.60 21.05 -3.36
N SER A 95 3.04 22.25 -3.52
CA SER A 95 1.63 22.54 -3.25
C SER A 95 0.68 21.66 -4.05
N LYS A 96 0.90 21.56 -5.37
CA LYS A 96 0.07 20.74 -6.26
C LYS A 96 0.17 19.26 -5.91
N LYS A 97 1.39 18.78 -5.59
CA LYS A 97 1.60 17.38 -5.26
C LYS A 97 0.93 16.96 -3.95
N LEU A 98 0.95 17.82 -2.93
CA LEU A 98 0.25 17.57 -1.68
C LEU A 98 -1.27 17.57 -1.86
N PHE A 99 -1.80 18.51 -2.64
CA PHE A 99 -3.21 18.54 -3.01
C PHE A 99 -3.62 17.27 -3.76
N ASP A 100 -2.88 16.89 -4.81
CA ASP A 100 -3.14 15.67 -5.58
C ASP A 100 -3.08 14.42 -4.69
N ALA A 101 -2.13 14.35 -3.75
CA ALA A 101 -2.05 13.22 -2.82
C ALA A 101 -3.31 13.12 -1.96
N GLY A 102 -3.78 14.24 -1.39
CA GLY A 102 -5.03 14.28 -0.63
C GLY A 102 -6.24 13.85 -1.45
N PHE A 103 -6.33 14.32 -2.70
CA PHE A 103 -7.39 13.93 -3.63
C PHE A 103 -7.43 12.41 -3.87
N TRP A 104 -6.28 11.78 -4.12
CA TRP A 104 -6.20 10.32 -4.30
C TRP A 104 -6.49 9.55 -3.02
N VAL A 105 -6.10 10.09 -1.85
CA VAL A 105 -6.44 9.49 -0.56
C VAL A 105 -7.95 9.43 -0.33
N PHE A 106 -8.70 10.46 -0.74
CA PHE A 106 -10.17 10.43 -0.65
C PHE A 106 -10.75 9.23 -1.41
N TRP A 107 -10.33 9.02 -2.65
CA TRP A 107 -10.79 7.88 -3.46
C TRP A 107 -10.39 6.53 -2.86
N ALA A 108 -9.20 6.46 -2.25
CA ALA A 108 -8.79 5.27 -1.51
C ALA A 108 -9.72 5.02 -0.31
N VAL A 109 -10.08 6.05 0.47
CA VAL A 109 -10.98 5.97 1.62
C VAL A 109 -12.37 5.50 1.23
N LEU A 110 -12.88 5.89 0.06
CA LEU A 110 -14.15 5.37 -0.46
C LEU A 110 -14.11 3.86 -0.67
N CYS A 111 -12.97 3.34 -1.12
CA CYS A 111 -12.81 1.89 -1.30
C CYS A 111 -12.69 1.15 0.03
N ASN A 112 -11.94 1.71 0.99
CA ASN A 112 -11.77 1.13 2.32
C ASN A 112 -11.47 2.23 3.36
N PRO A 113 -12.27 2.33 4.44
CA PRO A 113 -12.09 3.31 5.51
C PRO A 113 -10.72 3.31 6.17
N THR A 114 -9.98 2.19 6.14
CA THR A 114 -8.63 2.12 6.74
C THR A 114 -7.65 3.15 6.16
N HIS A 115 -7.91 3.62 4.95
CA HIS A 115 -7.01 4.53 4.22
C HIS A 115 -7.01 5.96 4.75
N TRP A 116 -7.85 6.29 5.77
CA TRP A 116 -7.71 7.53 6.55
C TRP A 116 -6.31 7.74 7.12
N LEU A 117 -5.60 6.63 7.41
CA LEU A 117 -4.22 6.67 7.88
C LEU A 117 -3.25 7.38 6.92
N LEU A 118 -3.57 7.38 5.63
CA LEU A 118 -2.75 8.07 4.63
C LEU A 118 -2.76 9.60 4.79
N LEU A 119 -3.78 10.18 5.44
CA LEU A 119 -3.75 11.60 5.79
C LEU A 119 -2.61 11.91 6.77
N LEU A 120 -2.34 11.02 7.74
CA LEU A 120 -1.18 11.15 8.62
C LEU A 120 0.12 11.06 7.81
N LEU A 121 0.19 10.17 6.82
CA LEU A 121 1.36 10.07 5.95
C LEU A 121 1.59 11.35 5.14
N ILE A 122 0.52 12.01 4.67
CA ILE A 122 0.62 13.31 3.99
C ILE A 122 1.20 14.37 4.93
N LEU A 123 0.75 14.41 6.19
CA LEU A 123 1.28 15.35 7.19
C LEU A 123 2.77 15.13 7.41
N VAL A 124 3.20 13.89 7.60
CA VAL A 124 4.62 13.56 7.75
C VAL A 124 5.42 13.94 6.51
N ALA A 125 4.91 13.68 5.32
CA ALA A 125 5.56 14.06 4.07
C ALA A 125 5.70 15.58 3.93
N ALA A 126 4.68 16.34 4.36
CA ALA A 126 4.75 17.80 4.39
C ALA A 126 5.86 18.30 5.34
N VAL A 127 6.00 17.70 6.53
CA VAL A 127 7.10 18.02 7.46
C VAL A 127 8.46 17.73 6.82
N PHE A 128 8.63 16.57 6.18
CA PHE A 128 9.93 16.16 5.62
C PHE A 128 10.39 17.01 4.44
N TYR A 129 9.47 17.49 3.60
CA TYR A 129 9.80 18.12 2.34
C TYR A 129 9.43 19.59 2.23
N ALA A 130 8.37 20.02 2.92
CA ALA A 130 7.84 21.37 2.80
C ALA A 130 8.14 22.26 4.03
N GLY A 131 8.73 21.67 5.09
CA GLY A 131 8.98 22.36 6.35
C GLY A 131 7.70 22.60 7.16
N HIS A 132 7.79 23.41 8.22
CA HIS A 132 6.71 23.61 9.19
C HIS A 132 5.68 24.67 8.76
N HIS A 133 5.58 25.01 7.47
CA HIS A 133 4.59 25.98 7.02
C HIS A 133 3.18 25.37 7.02
N PHE A 134 2.29 25.91 7.81
CA PHE A 134 0.90 25.45 7.97
C PHE A 134 0.14 25.32 6.64
N LYS A 135 0.45 26.17 5.67
CA LYS A 135 -0.10 26.11 4.30
C LYS A 135 -0.01 24.71 3.68
N TYR A 136 1.11 24.02 3.83
CA TYR A 136 1.31 22.71 3.19
C TYR A 136 0.51 21.60 3.86
N PHE A 137 0.27 21.71 5.16
CA PHE A 137 -0.63 20.79 5.87
C PHE A 137 -2.07 20.91 5.35
N LEU A 138 -2.55 22.15 5.21
CA LEU A 138 -3.91 22.40 4.70
C LEU A 138 -4.12 21.89 3.28
N LEU A 139 -3.11 21.93 2.41
CA LEU A 139 -3.25 21.53 1.01
C LEU A 139 -3.64 20.06 0.85
N GLY A 140 -3.10 19.17 1.66
CA GLY A 140 -3.51 17.76 1.67
C GLY A 140 -4.97 17.58 2.06
N PHE A 141 -5.42 18.26 3.09
CA PHE A 141 -6.84 18.25 3.51
C PHE A 141 -7.76 18.90 2.48
N LEU A 142 -7.34 19.99 1.83
CA LEU A 142 -8.10 20.60 0.75
C LEU A 142 -8.25 19.67 -0.46
N GLY A 143 -7.22 18.92 -0.81
CA GLY A 143 -7.31 17.89 -1.85
C GLY A 143 -8.33 16.80 -1.49
N PHE A 144 -8.30 16.32 -0.24
CA PHE A 144 -9.28 15.38 0.28
C PHE A 144 -10.71 15.93 0.26
N ALA A 145 -10.90 17.15 0.73
CA ALA A 145 -12.21 17.83 0.72
C ALA A 145 -12.74 18.04 -0.70
N CYS A 146 -11.86 18.35 -1.66
CA CYS A 146 -12.24 18.47 -3.07
C CYS A 146 -12.79 17.13 -3.62
N GLY A 147 -12.14 16.02 -3.31
CA GLY A 147 -12.64 14.69 -3.66
C GLY A 147 -14.02 14.42 -3.05
N LEU A 148 -14.20 14.76 -1.77
CA LEU A 148 -15.48 14.60 -1.06
C LEU A 148 -16.60 15.43 -1.71
N ILE A 149 -16.34 16.70 -2.03
CA ILE A 149 -17.34 17.59 -2.69
C ILE A 149 -17.71 17.01 -4.06
N LEU A 150 -16.73 16.50 -4.81
CA LEU A 150 -16.97 15.95 -6.13
C LEU A 150 -17.83 14.68 -6.07
N HIS A 151 -17.55 13.81 -5.10
CA HIS A 151 -18.36 12.61 -4.87
C HIS A 151 -19.78 12.96 -4.39
N LEU A 152 -19.91 13.92 -3.48
CA LEU A 152 -21.23 14.39 -3.03
C LEU A 152 -22.03 14.96 -4.20
N ALA A 153 -21.41 15.78 -5.04
CA ALA A 153 -22.06 16.35 -6.21
C ALA A 153 -22.53 15.27 -7.19
N THR A 154 -21.70 14.24 -7.45
CA THR A 154 -22.12 13.14 -8.32
C THR A 154 -23.24 12.30 -7.70
N ALA A 155 -23.20 12.02 -6.41
CA ALA A 155 -24.25 11.27 -5.72
C ALA A 155 -25.60 12.00 -5.77
N LEU A 156 -25.61 13.33 -5.51
CA LEU A 156 -26.83 14.14 -5.58
C LEU A 156 -27.43 14.21 -7.00
N VAL A 157 -26.58 14.13 -8.04
CA VAL A 157 -27.06 14.19 -9.44
C VAL A 157 -27.63 12.84 -9.89
N PHE A 158 -27.04 11.72 -9.46
CA PHE A 158 -27.38 10.39 -9.98
C PHE A 158 -28.22 9.55 -9.02
N GLU A 159 -28.14 9.79 -7.71
CA GLU A 159 -28.79 8.92 -6.70
C GLU A 159 -29.91 9.65 -5.94
N ASP A 160 -30.10 10.97 -6.14
CA ASP A 160 -31.06 11.84 -5.44
C ASP A 160 -30.95 11.77 -3.90
N THR A 161 -29.92 11.12 -3.36
CA THR A 161 -29.70 10.94 -1.92
C THR A 161 -28.28 11.30 -1.54
N ALA A 162 -28.09 11.96 -0.40
CA ALA A 162 -26.76 12.23 0.14
C ALA A 162 -26.16 10.94 0.73
N PRO A 163 -24.94 10.53 0.34
CA PRO A 163 -24.29 9.36 0.93
C PRO A 163 -24.02 9.54 2.42
N ASN A 164 -24.16 8.46 3.18
CA ASN A 164 -23.84 8.50 4.60
C ASN A 164 -22.32 8.34 4.82
N TYR A 165 -21.61 9.45 4.93
CA TYR A 165 -20.17 9.47 5.14
C TYR A 165 -19.73 9.00 6.53
N LEU A 166 -20.63 8.82 7.50
CA LEU A 166 -20.30 8.28 8.82
C LEU A 166 -19.76 6.84 8.71
N ASN A 167 -20.21 6.08 7.70
CA ASN A 167 -19.72 4.73 7.44
C ASN A 167 -18.28 4.70 6.92
N LEU A 168 -17.73 5.84 6.48
CA LEU A 168 -16.34 5.96 6.06
C LEU A 168 -15.38 6.22 7.22
N LEU A 169 -15.90 6.43 8.44
CA LEU A 169 -15.03 6.57 9.60
C LEU A 169 -14.45 5.20 9.98
N PRO A 170 -13.16 5.13 10.31
CA PRO A 170 -12.53 3.88 10.71
C PRO A 170 -13.11 3.43 12.05
N ASN A 171 -13.57 2.19 12.10
CA ASN A 171 -14.00 1.57 13.34
C ASN A 171 -12.78 1.01 14.07
N PHE A 172 -12.41 1.63 15.19
CA PHE A 172 -11.38 1.12 16.07
C PHE A 172 -12.05 0.32 17.20
N ASP A 173 -11.64 -0.93 17.34
CA ASP A 173 -11.93 -1.72 18.53
C ASP A 173 -10.58 -2.03 19.20
N PHE A 174 -10.40 -1.53 20.43
CA PHE A 174 -9.19 -1.76 21.19
C PHE A 174 -9.15 -3.16 21.83
N LYS A 175 -10.15 -3.99 21.55
CA LYS A 175 -10.13 -5.38 21.96
C LYS A 175 -9.37 -6.19 20.91
N ILE A 176 -8.18 -6.65 21.27
CA ILE A 176 -7.43 -7.61 20.46
C ILE A 176 -8.16 -8.96 20.56
N ASP A 177 -9.02 -9.23 19.59
CA ASP A 177 -9.65 -10.54 19.50
C ASP A 177 -8.71 -11.50 18.75
N LEU A 178 -8.04 -12.36 19.51
CA LEU A 178 -7.13 -13.38 18.98
C LEU A 178 -7.86 -14.62 18.43
N ARG A 179 -9.19 -14.59 18.37
CA ARG A 179 -10.00 -15.67 17.79
C ARG A 179 -10.07 -15.61 16.28
N HIS A 180 -8.91 -15.62 15.65
CA HIS A 180 -8.81 -15.66 14.19
C HIS A 180 -8.56 -17.09 13.72
N ASP A 181 -8.98 -17.38 12.49
CA ASP A 181 -8.64 -18.62 11.82
C ASP A 181 -7.13 -18.80 11.76
N LEU A 182 -6.63 -19.99 12.08
CA LEU A 182 -5.20 -20.33 12.10
C LEU A 182 -4.42 -19.82 10.87
N PRO A 183 -4.92 -19.93 9.62
CA PRO A 183 -4.20 -19.42 8.45
C PRO A 183 -4.00 -17.90 8.47
N GLN A 184 -4.97 -17.14 8.99
CA GLN A 184 -4.89 -15.69 9.07
C GLN A 184 -3.86 -15.23 10.11
N LEU A 185 -3.79 -15.91 11.25
CA LEU A 185 -2.78 -15.68 12.28
C LEU A 185 -1.37 -15.97 11.76
N ILE A 186 -1.19 -17.05 11.00
CA ILE A 186 0.10 -17.40 10.40
C ILE A 186 0.56 -16.29 9.44
N ASN A 187 -0.33 -15.78 8.60
CA ASN A 187 -0.03 -14.70 7.67
C ASN A 187 0.40 -13.43 8.39
N LEU A 188 -0.33 -13.04 9.44
CA LEU A 188 0.04 -11.89 10.27
C LEU A 188 1.42 -12.10 10.90
N TYR A 189 1.65 -13.26 11.47
CA TYR A 189 2.93 -13.58 12.10
C TYR A 189 4.10 -13.49 11.12
N VAL A 190 3.94 -14.07 9.93
CA VAL A 190 4.95 -13.99 8.85
C VAL A 190 5.22 -12.53 8.46
N LEU A 191 4.19 -11.71 8.29
CA LEU A 191 4.36 -10.30 7.93
C LEU A 191 5.02 -9.50 9.05
N ILE A 192 4.69 -9.76 10.31
CA ILE A 192 5.34 -9.11 11.47
C ILE A 192 6.81 -9.51 11.54
N VAL A 193 7.13 -10.80 11.42
CA VAL A 193 8.52 -11.28 11.42
C VAL A 193 9.31 -10.65 10.28
N LEU A 194 8.76 -10.60 9.07
CA LEU A 194 9.37 -9.90 7.94
C LEU A 194 9.58 -8.41 8.23
N GLY A 195 8.59 -7.74 8.83
CA GLY A 195 8.71 -6.34 9.24
C GLY A 195 9.84 -6.12 10.23
N ILE A 196 10.01 -6.99 11.23
CA ILE A 196 11.09 -6.92 12.22
C ILE A 196 12.44 -7.12 11.53
N VAL A 197 12.57 -8.14 10.67
CA VAL A 197 13.79 -8.39 9.88
C VAL A 197 14.14 -7.16 9.05
N LEU A 198 13.16 -6.52 8.40
CA LEU A 198 13.36 -5.30 7.65
C LEU A 198 13.90 -4.16 8.50
N VAL A 199 13.32 -3.94 9.68
CA VAL A 199 13.77 -2.87 10.60
C VAL A 199 15.22 -3.10 11.01
N ILE A 200 15.63 -4.33 11.30
CA ILE A 200 17.02 -4.68 11.64
C ILE A 200 17.98 -4.35 10.49
N PHE A 201 17.60 -4.68 9.25
CA PHE A 201 18.43 -4.42 8.08
C PHE A 201 18.37 -2.96 7.59
N MET A 202 17.42 -2.16 8.08
CA MET A 202 17.24 -0.78 7.63
C MET A 202 18.46 0.10 7.89
N SER A 203 19.22 -0.10 8.98
CA SER A 203 20.44 0.65 9.25
C SER A 203 21.47 0.47 8.12
N SER A 204 21.62 -0.75 7.62
CA SER A 204 22.56 -1.08 6.53
C SER A 204 22.14 -0.47 5.19
N ILE A 205 20.83 -0.30 4.97
CA ILE A 205 20.28 0.32 3.75
C ILE A 205 20.35 1.85 3.85
N TYR A 206 20.04 2.38 5.03
CA TYR A 206 19.83 3.81 5.26
C TYR A 206 21.13 4.63 5.19
N ILE A 207 22.20 4.11 5.78
CA ILE A 207 23.48 4.83 5.90
C ILE A 207 24.07 5.27 4.55
N PRO A 208 24.14 4.42 3.50
CA PRO A 208 24.77 4.78 2.24
C PRO A 208 23.91 5.69 1.34
N LEU A 209 22.67 6.02 1.73
CA LEU A 209 21.75 6.74 0.88
C LEU A 209 21.87 8.26 1.04
N LYS A 210 21.53 8.98 -0.04
CA LYS A 210 21.38 10.43 0.00
C LYS A 210 20.15 10.82 0.85
N LEU A 211 20.22 11.98 1.50
CA LEU A 211 19.19 12.47 2.43
C LEU A 211 17.75 12.42 1.87
N ASN A 212 17.57 12.77 0.60
CA ASN A 212 16.24 12.69 -0.06
C ASN A 212 15.76 11.25 -0.26
N GLN A 213 16.66 10.30 -0.45
CA GLN A 213 16.31 8.87 -0.55
C GLN A 213 15.98 8.31 0.84
N GLN A 214 16.72 8.75 1.88
CA GLN A 214 16.43 8.42 3.26
C GLN A 214 15.03 8.86 3.66
N ARG A 215 14.64 10.10 3.34
CA ARG A 215 13.29 10.62 3.61
C ARG A 215 12.19 9.80 2.91
N ASN A 216 12.41 9.40 1.66
CA ASN A 216 11.47 8.55 0.94
C ASN A 216 11.33 7.15 1.56
N LEU A 217 12.44 6.55 2.01
CA LEU A 217 12.40 5.27 2.73
C LEU A 217 11.71 5.40 4.08
N SER A 218 11.94 6.49 4.80
CA SER A 218 11.25 6.75 6.07
C SER A 218 9.74 6.87 5.87
N LEU A 219 9.26 7.48 4.78
CA LEU A 219 7.84 7.53 4.46
C LEU A 219 7.25 6.13 4.22
N LEU A 220 7.98 5.25 3.52
CA LEU A 220 7.54 3.86 3.30
C LEU A 220 7.53 3.04 4.60
N LEU A 221 8.50 3.28 5.49
CA LEU A 221 8.50 2.68 6.83
C LEU A 221 7.32 3.14 7.67
N ILE A 222 7.02 4.44 7.66
CA ILE A 222 5.88 4.99 8.39
C ILE A 222 4.58 4.43 7.84
N LEU A 223 4.44 4.30 6.51
CA LEU A 223 3.30 3.63 5.89
C LEU A 223 3.14 2.21 6.43
N LEU A 224 4.21 1.42 6.45
CA LEU A 224 4.21 0.05 6.97
C LEU A 224 3.78 0.01 8.44
N ILE A 225 4.36 0.86 9.28
CA ILE A 225 4.04 0.94 10.71
C ILE A 225 2.57 1.32 10.92
N LEU A 226 2.06 2.32 10.20
CA LEU A 226 0.66 2.75 10.31
C LEU A 226 -0.31 1.62 9.98
N TYR A 227 -0.10 0.92 8.88
CA TYR A 227 -0.98 -0.20 8.52
C TYR A 227 -0.83 -1.41 9.45
N THR A 228 0.38 -1.65 9.98
CA THR A 228 0.60 -2.72 10.96
C THR A 228 -0.12 -2.42 12.27
N ILE A 229 0.02 -1.20 12.79
CA ILE A 229 -0.69 -0.77 14.01
C ILE A 229 -2.21 -0.87 13.78
N TYR A 230 -2.71 -0.35 12.66
CA TYR A 230 -4.13 -0.42 12.36
C TYR A 230 -4.63 -1.87 12.30
N SER A 231 -3.90 -2.78 11.66
CA SER A 231 -4.31 -4.18 11.54
C SER A 231 -4.43 -4.87 12.90
N LEU A 232 -3.63 -4.45 13.89
CA LEU A 232 -3.69 -4.97 15.26
C LEU A 232 -4.89 -4.45 16.06
N PHE A 233 -5.34 -3.22 15.78
CA PHE A 233 -6.43 -2.55 16.49
C PHE A 233 -7.74 -2.46 15.70
N SER A 234 -7.83 -3.14 14.55
CA SER A 234 -9.05 -3.16 13.76
C SER A 234 -10.06 -4.15 14.33
N ALA A 235 -11.28 -3.70 14.61
CA ALA A 235 -12.39 -4.53 15.10
C ALA A 235 -12.71 -5.71 14.18
N ASN A 236 -12.47 -5.52 12.89
CA ASN A 236 -12.62 -6.55 11.86
C ASN A 236 -11.25 -6.80 11.23
N PHE A 237 -10.56 -7.81 11.71
CA PHE A 237 -9.33 -8.28 11.13
C PHE A 237 -9.60 -8.84 9.72
N ARG A 238 -9.70 -7.93 8.74
CA ARG A 238 -9.92 -8.35 7.36
C ARG A 238 -8.59 -8.78 6.74
N PRO A 239 -8.53 -9.94 6.08
CA PRO A 239 -7.33 -10.39 5.37
C PRO A 239 -6.76 -9.35 4.41
N ILE A 240 -7.61 -8.46 3.93
CA ILE A 240 -7.23 -7.38 3.02
C ILE A 240 -6.28 -6.34 3.63
N ASN A 241 -6.30 -6.16 4.96
CA ASN A 241 -5.37 -5.23 5.63
C ASN A 241 -3.91 -5.66 5.42
N PHE A 242 -3.66 -6.97 5.23
CA PHE A 242 -2.34 -7.50 4.88
C PHE A 242 -1.83 -7.01 3.54
N MET A 243 -2.72 -6.74 2.59
CA MET A 243 -2.34 -6.21 1.28
C MET A 243 -1.63 -4.86 1.41
N PHE A 244 -2.10 -4.01 2.30
CA PHE A 244 -1.53 -2.68 2.50
C PHE A 244 -0.18 -2.76 3.22
N ILE A 245 -0.06 -3.69 4.18
CA ILE A 245 1.22 -4.03 4.81
C ILE A 245 2.18 -4.59 3.77
N SER A 246 1.72 -5.49 2.90
CA SER A 246 2.54 -6.12 1.85
C SER A 246 3.07 -5.12 0.84
N LEU A 247 2.35 -4.01 0.59
CA LEU A 247 2.84 -2.93 -0.26
C LEU A 247 4.11 -2.29 0.32
N GLY A 248 4.06 -1.87 1.59
CA GLY A 248 5.23 -1.32 2.30
C GLY A 248 6.39 -2.31 2.33
N LEU A 249 6.10 -3.58 2.64
CA LEU A 249 7.09 -4.66 2.65
C LEU A 249 7.73 -4.85 1.27
N ALA A 250 6.97 -4.85 0.18
CA ALA A 250 7.48 -5.04 -1.17
C ALA A 250 8.52 -3.99 -1.56
N PHE A 251 8.26 -2.72 -1.23
CA PHE A 251 9.22 -1.64 -1.48
C PHE A 251 10.48 -1.80 -0.64
N LEU A 252 10.37 -2.17 0.62
CA LEU A 252 11.49 -2.27 1.54
C LEU A 252 12.34 -3.52 1.29
N THR A 253 11.72 -4.68 1.09
CA THR A 253 12.43 -5.94 0.78
C THR A 253 13.17 -5.86 -0.54
N GLY A 254 12.61 -5.19 -1.54
CA GLY A 254 13.29 -4.94 -2.80
C GLY A 254 14.62 -4.18 -2.63
N ASN A 255 14.69 -3.26 -1.66
CA ASN A 255 15.94 -2.55 -1.34
C ASN A 255 16.96 -3.44 -0.63
N ILE A 256 16.52 -4.36 0.25
CA ILE A 256 17.45 -5.31 0.93
C ILE A 256 18.17 -6.17 -0.08
N LEU A 257 17.46 -6.68 -1.09
CA LEU A 257 18.05 -7.53 -2.12
C LEU A 257 19.16 -6.84 -2.93
N GLN A 258 19.23 -5.51 -2.88
CA GLN A 258 20.26 -4.73 -3.59
C GLN A 258 21.48 -4.34 -2.74
N ILE A 259 21.50 -4.66 -1.44
CA ILE A 259 22.65 -4.35 -0.59
C ILE A 259 23.91 -5.02 -1.17
N LYS A 260 24.89 -4.21 -1.54
CA LYS A 260 26.15 -4.68 -2.17
C LYS A 260 27.02 -5.56 -1.25
N GLY A 261 26.86 -5.45 0.06
CA GLY A 261 27.62 -6.23 1.06
C GLY A 261 27.04 -7.60 1.42
N LEU A 262 25.81 -7.91 1.00
CA LEU A 262 25.21 -9.21 1.28
C LEU A 262 25.68 -10.26 0.27
N LYS A 263 26.13 -11.43 0.78
CA LYS A 263 26.49 -12.58 -0.07
C LYS A 263 25.28 -12.99 -0.91
N LEU A 264 25.52 -13.35 -2.16
CA LEU A 264 24.49 -13.74 -3.13
C LEU A 264 23.59 -14.86 -2.59
N ILE A 265 24.18 -15.84 -1.90
CA ILE A 265 23.48 -16.98 -1.29
C ILE A 265 22.37 -16.52 -0.34
N TYR A 266 22.60 -15.49 0.50
CA TYR A 266 21.57 -15.00 1.42
C TYR A 266 20.42 -14.31 0.69
N LYS A 267 20.70 -13.63 -0.42
CA LYS A 267 19.68 -12.99 -1.26
C LYS A 267 18.80 -14.03 -1.94
N GLU A 268 19.41 -15.06 -2.51
CA GLU A 268 18.71 -16.17 -3.15
C GLU A 268 17.88 -16.96 -2.13
N LEU A 269 18.46 -17.30 -0.98
CA LEU A 269 17.75 -18.02 0.08
C LEU A 269 16.52 -17.24 0.57
N PHE A 270 16.67 -15.93 0.78
CA PHE A 270 15.55 -15.06 1.15
C PHE A 270 14.46 -15.04 0.07
N LEU A 271 14.84 -14.94 -1.20
CA LEU A 271 13.93 -14.93 -2.33
C LEU A 271 13.17 -16.26 -2.46
N TRP A 272 13.88 -17.39 -2.36
CA TRP A 272 13.29 -18.73 -2.39
C TRP A 272 12.36 -18.97 -1.20
N LEU A 273 12.73 -18.50 -0.01
CA LEU A 273 11.87 -18.57 1.17
C LEU A 273 10.56 -17.80 0.95
N MET A 274 10.63 -16.62 0.38
CA MET A 274 9.43 -15.82 0.07
C MET A 274 8.56 -16.49 -0.99
N ILE A 275 9.14 -17.05 -2.05
CA ILE A 275 8.41 -17.80 -3.08
C ILE A 275 7.78 -19.05 -2.48
N GLY A 276 8.50 -19.78 -1.64
CA GLY A 276 8.00 -20.96 -0.93
C GLY A 276 6.79 -20.64 -0.08
N LEU A 277 6.80 -19.54 0.70
CA LEU A 277 5.66 -19.08 1.46
C LEU A 277 4.44 -18.79 0.57
N GLY A 278 4.64 -18.25 -0.63
CA GLY A 278 3.56 -18.01 -1.59
C GLY A 278 2.95 -19.29 -2.17
N ILE A 279 3.73 -20.36 -2.28
CA ILE A 279 3.26 -21.64 -2.83
C ILE A 279 2.56 -22.50 -1.77
N PHE A 280 3.03 -22.46 -0.51
CA PHE A 280 2.44 -23.27 0.58
C PHE A 280 1.04 -22.84 1.01
N GLN A 281 0.52 -21.74 0.50
CA GLN A 281 -0.86 -21.27 0.78
C GLN A 281 -1.89 -21.70 -0.28
N PHE A 282 -1.45 -22.41 -1.31
CA PHE A 282 -2.34 -23.11 -2.24
C PHE A 282 -2.66 -24.51 -1.72
#